data_67eccf0e48faa842f732fccca7b1571c
#
_entry.id   67eccf0e48faa842f732fccca7b1571c
#
_cell.length_a   1.000
_cell.length_b   1.000
_cell.length_c   1.000
_cell.angle_alpha   90.00
_cell.angle_beta   90.00
_cell.angle_gamma   90.00
#
_symmetry.space_group_name_H-M   'P 1'
#
loop_
_entity.id
_entity.type
_entity.pdbx_description
1 polymer ?
#
loop_
_entity_poly.entity_id
_entity_poly.type
_entity_poly.pdbx_seq_one_letter_code
_entity_poly.pdbx_strand_id
1 'polypeptide(L)'
;MSRDLIGYGQHPPDAHWPGGARIAVQFVINYEEGAENSVLNGDAGSEAFLSDMVGAPSHPGRAIAMESLYEYGSRAGFWRLHRIFTQAGAPVTVFGVAKALEANPQAVAAMRAADWEIASHGLRWIDYQNVPEETERAHIAEAIALHTEVTGARPLGWYQGRTSPNTARLLVEEGGFVYDADSYADDLPYYAASGQLIVPYSLDANDMKMVALNGFTEGVQFYRYLVDTFEQLREEGGRMMSVGLHGRIAGRPGRAIAVAQFLDHVLGAADAWIARRIDIAEHWRRTHPA
;
A
#
# COMPACT_ATOMS: atom_id res chain seq x y z
N MET A 1 7.01 -4.86 -24.00
CA MET A 1 7.54 -3.49 -23.75
C MET A 1 8.97 -3.62 -23.25
N SER A 2 9.86 -2.72 -23.67
CA SER A 2 11.23 -2.67 -23.13
C SER A 2 11.20 -2.09 -21.70
N ARG A 3 12.09 -2.55 -20.84
CA ARG A 3 12.30 -1.97 -19.51
C ARG A 3 12.95 -0.59 -19.65
N ASP A 4 12.50 0.39 -18.89
CA ASP A 4 13.22 1.64 -18.70
C ASP A 4 14.23 1.47 -17.56
N LEU A 5 15.52 1.55 -17.88
CA LEU A 5 16.62 1.48 -16.91
C LEU A 5 17.33 2.83 -16.75
N ILE A 6 16.78 3.89 -17.34
CA ILE A 6 17.35 5.24 -17.32
C ILE A 6 16.60 6.12 -16.30
N GLY A 7 15.25 6.07 -16.29
CA GLY A 7 14.41 6.90 -15.43
C GLY A 7 14.79 8.39 -15.52
N TYR A 8 14.86 9.08 -14.39
CA TYR A 8 15.33 10.48 -14.33
C TYR A 8 16.86 10.64 -14.38
N GLY A 9 17.61 9.54 -14.29
CA GLY A 9 19.07 9.56 -14.33
C GLY A 9 19.70 10.41 -13.22
N GLN A 10 20.79 11.11 -13.55
CA GLN A 10 21.57 11.88 -12.58
C GLN A 10 20.85 13.18 -12.12
N HIS A 11 19.88 13.67 -12.87
CA HIS A 11 19.23 14.96 -12.65
C HIS A 11 17.71 14.82 -12.54
N PRO A 12 17.19 14.23 -11.44
CA PRO A 12 15.77 14.15 -11.24
C PRO A 12 15.13 15.53 -11.11
N PRO A 13 13.86 15.69 -11.51
CA PRO A 13 13.17 16.97 -11.40
C PRO A 13 12.97 17.37 -9.94
N ASP A 14 12.88 18.67 -9.69
CA ASP A 14 12.42 19.18 -8.39
C ASP A 14 10.91 18.93 -8.28
N ALA A 15 10.50 18.21 -7.28
CA ALA A 15 9.10 17.89 -7.07
C ALA A 15 8.24 19.10 -6.66
N HIS A 16 8.85 20.18 -6.18
CA HIS A 16 8.15 21.39 -5.71
C HIS A 16 7.05 21.08 -4.68
N TRP A 17 7.35 20.22 -3.70
CA TRP A 17 6.36 19.80 -2.72
C TRP A 17 5.72 21.00 -2.01
N PRO A 18 4.43 20.89 -1.61
CA PRO A 18 3.72 21.97 -0.93
C PRO A 18 4.47 22.51 0.30
N GLY A 19 4.40 23.81 0.52
CA GLY A 19 5.07 24.46 1.64
C GLY A 19 6.59 24.48 1.57
N GLY A 20 7.18 24.13 0.43
CA GLY A 20 8.64 24.02 0.28
C GLY A 20 9.22 22.78 1.00
N ALA A 21 8.40 21.75 1.22
CA ALA A 21 8.86 20.54 1.85
C ALA A 21 9.96 19.85 1.05
N ARG A 22 10.94 19.31 1.75
CA ARG A 22 12.07 18.59 1.16
C ARG A 22 11.74 17.12 0.86
N ILE A 23 10.76 16.57 1.56
CA ILE A 23 10.30 15.18 1.40
C ILE A 23 8.79 15.10 1.54
N ALA A 24 8.16 14.27 0.70
CA ALA A 24 6.77 13.84 0.88
C ALA A 24 6.75 12.44 1.50
N VAL A 25 6.00 12.26 2.60
CA VAL A 25 5.89 10.97 3.29
C VAL A 25 4.46 10.46 3.19
N GLN A 26 4.31 9.21 2.76
CA GLN A 26 3.03 8.53 2.63
C GLN A 26 2.99 7.34 3.58
N PHE A 27 2.02 7.31 4.48
CA PHE A 27 1.70 6.13 5.26
C PHE A 27 0.60 5.33 4.56
N VAL A 28 0.87 4.06 4.30
CA VAL A 28 -0.03 3.16 3.58
C VAL A 28 -0.41 2.00 4.48
N ILE A 29 -1.71 1.79 4.69
CA ILE A 29 -2.22 0.59 5.34
C ILE A 29 -2.77 -0.34 4.27
N ASN A 30 -2.16 -1.52 4.11
CA ASN A 30 -2.69 -2.58 3.27
C ASN A 30 -3.79 -3.31 4.08
N TYR A 31 -5.02 -3.21 3.61
CA TYR A 31 -6.18 -3.85 4.24
C TYR A 31 -6.63 -5.03 3.40
N GLU A 32 -6.21 -6.24 3.80
CA GLU A 32 -6.24 -7.46 2.98
C GLU A 32 -7.00 -8.61 3.66
N GLU A 33 -7.25 -8.49 4.94
CA GLU A 33 -7.73 -9.54 5.82
C GLU A 33 -9.13 -10.03 5.42
N GLY A 34 -9.22 -11.34 5.09
CA GLY A 34 -10.42 -12.00 4.57
C GLY A 34 -10.46 -12.15 3.05
N ALA A 35 -9.51 -11.51 2.34
CA ALA A 35 -9.40 -11.60 0.88
C ALA A 35 -8.17 -12.41 0.41
N GLU A 36 -7.38 -12.95 1.33
CA GLU A 36 -6.26 -13.86 1.08
C GLU A 36 -6.73 -15.20 0.49
N ASN A 37 -5.77 -16.03 0.03
CA ASN A 37 -6.07 -17.38 -0.42
C ASN A 37 -6.74 -18.19 0.70
N SER A 38 -7.90 -18.72 0.43
CA SER A 38 -8.66 -19.57 1.35
C SER A 38 -9.61 -20.48 0.60
N VAL A 39 -9.72 -21.72 1.04
CA VAL A 39 -10.72 -22.66 0.52
C VAL A 39 -12.16 -22.16 0.76
N LEU A 40 -12.37 -21.26 1.73
CA LEU A 40 -13.65 -20.58 1.96
C LEU A 40 -13.99 -19.58 0.84
N ASN A 41 -12.96 -19.10 0.13
CA ASN A 41 -13.09 -18.22 -1.03
C ASN A 41 -13.08 -19.00 -2.36
N GLY A 42 -13.07 -20.35 -2.32
CA GLY A 42 -13.00 -21.21 -3.50
C GLY A 42 -11.59 -21.47 -4.03
N ASP A 43 -10.55 -21.05 -3.31
CA ASP A 43 -9.16 -21.28 -3.72
C ASP A 43 -8.74 -22.74 -3.50
N ALA A 44 -7.74 -23.20 -4.27
CA ALA A 44 -7.23 -24.57 -4.17
C ALA A 44 -6.50 -24.86 -2.85
N GLY A 45 -6.09 -23.83 -2.11
CA GLY A 45 -5.38 -23.97 -0.86
C GLY A 45 -5.44 -22.73 0.02
N SER A 46 -4.93 -22.89 1.24
CA SER A 46 -4.81 -21.82 2.23
C SER A 46 -3.69 -20.86 1.90
N GLU A 47 -3.75 -19.64 2.44
CA GLU A 47 -2.65 -18.69 2.38
C GLU A 47 -1.40 -19.23 3.11
N ALA A 48 -0.23 -18.85 2.60
CA ALA A 48 1.08 -19.24 3.13
C ALA A 48 2.03 -18.05 3.25
N PHE A 49 1.60 -16.86 2.82
CA PHE A 49 2.48 -15.71 2.65
C PHE A 49 2.17 -14.61 3.68
N LEU A 50 3.19 -13.84 4.01
CA LEU A 50 3.14 -12.56 4.72
C LEU A 50 2.41 -12.62 6.07
N SER A 51 2.86 -13.52 6.95
CA SER A 51 2.39 -13.66 8.34
C SER A 51 3.53 -14.06 9.28
N ASP A 52 3.25 -14.06 10.60
CA ASP A 52 4.20 -14.54 11.61
C ASP A 52 4.52 -16.05 11.50
N MET A 53 3.80 -16.80 10.66
CA MET A 53 4.15 -18.18 10.29
C MET A 53 5.05 -18.20 9.06
N VAL A 54 6.28 -17.68 9.21
CA VAL A 54 7.23 -17.55 8.11
C VAL A 54 7.58 -18.93 7.52
N GLY A 55 7.39 -19.06 6.20
CA GLY A 55 7.65 -20.32 5.48
C GLY A 55 6.59 -21.41 5.69
N ALA A 56 5.43 -21.07 6.20
CA ALA A 56 4.31 -22.01 6.30
C ALA A 56 3.92 -22.53 4.90
N PRO A 57 3.60 -23.84 4.76
CA PRO A 57 3.08 -24.36 3.50
C PRO A 57 1.61 -23.98 3.30
N SER A 58 1.18 -23.90 2.03
CA SER A 58 -0.24 -23.91 1.70
C SER A 58 -0.81 -25.32 1.88
N HIS A 59 -2.05 -25.44 2.35
CA HIS A 59 -2.77 -26.69 2.56
C HIS A 59 -4.02 -26.72 1.67
N PRO A 60 -4.43 -27.92 1.17
CA PRO A 60 -5.66 -28.07 0.37
C PRO A 60 -6.95 -27.98 1.22
N GLY A 61 -6.85 -27.50 2.45
CA GLY A 61 -7.92 -27.29 3.41
C GLY A 61 -7.71 -25.99 4.17
N ARG A 62 -8.55 -25.74 5.17
CA ARG A 62 -8.43 -24.56 6.03
C ARG A 62 -7.15 -24.65 6.88
N ALA A 63 -6.41 -23.54 6.95
CA ALA A 63 -5.28 -23.34 7.85
C ALA A 63 -5.69 -22.41 8.99
N ILE A 64 -6.35 -22.95 10.02
CA ILE A 64 -6.98 -22.17 11.10
C ILE A 64 -6.03 -21.21 11.79
N ALA A 65 -4.78 -21.62 12.00
CA ALA A 65 -3.77 -20.73 12.60
C ALA A 65 -3.44 -19.53 11.68
N MET A 66 -3.32 -19.76 10.37
CA MET A 66 -3.10 -18.70 9.38
C MET A 66 -4.31 -17.75 9.31
N GLU A 67 -5.53 -18.31 9.19
CA GLU A 67 -6.76 -17.52 9.21
C GLU A 67 -6.83 -16.63 10.48
N SER A 68 -6.50 -17.19 11.64
CA SER A 68 -6.46 -16.45 12.91
C SER A 68 -5.44 -15.31 12.93
N LEU A 69 -4.30 -15.44 12.23
CA LEU A 69 -3.32 -14.36 12.07
C LEU A 69 -3.87 -13.22 11.23
N TYR A 70 -4.57 -13.55 10.14
CA TYR A 70 -5.25 -12.56 9.30
C TYR A 70 -6.41 -11.90 10.07
N GLU A 71 -7.27 -12.67 10.73
CA GLU A 71 -8.34 -12.12 11.58
C GLU A 71 -7.82 -11.11 12.60
N TYR A 72 -6.64 -11.35 13.21
CA TYR A 72 -6.05 -10.39 14.14
C TYR A 72 -5.84 -9.02 13.48
N GLY A 73 -5.42 -8.99 12.21
CA GLY A 73 -5.23 -7.74 11.47
C GLY A 73 -6.51 -6.90 11.44
N SER A 74 -7.62 -7.51 11.07
CA SER A 74 -8.92 -6.84 11.03
C SER A 74 -9.50 -6.53 12.42
N ARG A 75 -9.39 -7.48 13.39
CA ARG A 75 -10.05 -7.40 14.70
C ARG A 75 -9.33 -6.50 15.70
N ALA A 76 -8.01 -6.40 15.61
CA ALA A 76 -7.19 -5.69 16.61
C ALA A 76 -6.13 -4.76 15.98
N GLY A 77 -5.41 -5.26 15.00
CA GLY A 77 -4.24 -4.57 14.43
C GLY A 77 -4.61 -3.29 13.70
N PHE A 78 -5.62 -3.35 12.83
CA PHE A 78 -6.15 -2.17 12.13
C PHE A 78 -6.56 -1.07 13.13
N TRP A 79 -7.30 -1.41 14.16
CA TRP A 79 -7.79 -0.44 15.15
C TRP A 79 -6.67 0.21 15.96
N ARG A 80 -5.55 -0.50 16.14
CA ARG A 80 -4.35 0.08 16.79
C ARG A 80 -3.68 1.09 15.87
N LEU A 81 -3.46 0.74 14.61
CA LEU A 81 -2.92 1.66 13.61
C LEU A 81 -3.86 2.87 13.41
N HIS A 82 -5.16 2.62 13.28
CA HIS A 82 -6.15 3.69 13.14
C HIS A 82 -6.05 4.71 14.29
N ARG A 83 -5.94 4.25 15.54
CA ARG A 83 -5.77 5.15 16.69
C ARG A 83 -4.48 5.95 16.62
N ILE A 84 -3.36 5.34 16.25
CA ILE A 84 -2.06 6.02 16.13
C ILE A 84 -2.18 7.20 15.16
N PHE A 85 -2.68 6.96 13.96
CA PHE A 85 -2.74 8.00 12.94
C PHE A 85 -3.83 9.04 13.21
N THR A 86 -5.00 8.65 13.70
CA THR A 86 -6.08 9.60 14.00
C THR A 86 -5.79 10.48 15.21
N GLN A 87 -5.10 9.97 16.23
CA GLN A 87 -4.66 10.78 17.37
C GLN A 87 -3.61 11.81 16.98
N ALA A 88 -2.79 11.49 15.98
CA ALA A 88 -1.80 12.39 15.42
C ALA A 88 -2.37 13.35 14.35
N GLY A 89 -3.62 13.14 13.90
CA GLY A 89 -4.22 13.88 12.80
C GLY A 89 -3.51 13.65 11.45
N ALA A 90 -2.80 12.53 11.30
CA ALA A 90 -2.00 12.25 10.12
C ALA A 90 -2.84 11.60 9.01
N PRO A 91 -2.71 12.08 7.76
CA PRO A 91 -3.37 11.46 6.61
C PRO A 91 -2.78 10.08 6.30
N VAL A 92 -3.62 9.18 5.80
CA VAL A 92 -3.25 7.81 5.42
C VAL A 92 -3.89 7.46 4.08
N THR A 93 -3.20 6.68 3.28
CA THR A 93 -3.82 5.93 2.17
C THR A 93 -4.04 4.49 2.62
N VAL A 94 -5.23 3.97 2.41
CA VAL A 94 -5.52 2.54 2.56
C VAL A 94 -5.48 1.90 1.18
N PHE A 95 -4.64 0.89 0.98
CA PHE A 95 -4.79 -0.04 -0.12
C PHE A 95 -5.78 -1.12 0.33
N GLY A 96 -7.03 -0.98 -0.09
CA GLY A 96 -8.13 -1.83 0.33
C GLY A 96 -8.45 -2.89 -0.71
N VAL A 97 -8.28 -4.16 -0.35
CA VAL A 97 -8.78 -5.28 -1.18
C VAL A 97 -10.30 -5.29 -1.09
N ALA A 98 -11.00 -5.27 -2.22
CA ALA A 98 -12.45 -5.06 -2.24
C ALA A 98 -13.22 -6.08 -1.39
N LYS A 99 -12.84 -7.36 -1.43
CA LYS A 99 -13.45 -8.42 -0.58
C LYS A 99 -13.12 -8.25 0.90
N ALA A 100 -11.98 -7.69 1.27
CA ALA A 100 -11.65 -7.39 2.65
C ALA A 100 -12.45 -6.17 3.18
N LEU A 101 -12.65 -5.16 2.35
CA LEU A 101 -13.51 -4.01 2.68
C LEU A 101 -14.96 -4.43 2.88
N GLU A 102 -15.50 -5.28 1.98
CA GLU A 102 -16.86 -5.86 2.09
C GLU A 102 -17.05 -6.62 3.41
N ALA A 103 -16.04 -7.38 3.81
CA ALA A 103 -16.09 -8.21 5.02
C ALA A 103 -16.12 -7.39 6.33
N ASN A 104 -15.68 -6.11 6.33
CA ASN A 104 -15.64 -5.29 7.55
C ASN A 104 -16.15 -3.85 7.32
N PRO A 105 -17.47 -3.65 7.25
CA PRO A 105 -18.06 -2.31 7.08
C PRO A 105 -17.69 -1.30 8.19
N GLN A 106 -17.37 -1.78 9.40
CA GLN A 106 -16.97 -0.90 10.50
C GLN A 106 -15.58 -0.30 10.25
N ALA A 107 -14.63 -1.07 9.70
CA ALA A 107 -13.34 -0.56 9.31
C ALA A 107 -13.46 0.47 8.18
N VAL A 108 -14.29 0.21 7.18
CA VAL A 108 -14.57 1.17 6.09
C VAL A 108 -15.16 2.46 6.64
N ALA A 109 -16.14 2.38 7.54
CA ALA A 109 -16.73 3.56 8.17
C ALA A 109 -15.67 4.39 8.94
N ALA A 110 -14.75 3.72 9.64
CA ALA A 110 -13.66 4.38 10.37
C ALA A 110 -12.64 5.06 9.42
N MET A 111 -12.27 4.42 8.32
CA MET A 111 -11.39 5.00 7.29
C MET A 111 -12.02 6.27 6.69
N ARG A 112 -13.31 6.22 6.36
CA ARG A 112 -14.06 7.37 5.82
C ARG A 112 -14.20 8.50 6.84
N ALA A 113 -14.48 8.17 8.11
CA ALA A 113 -14.59 9.16 9.18
C ALA A 113 -13.25 9.88 9.47
N ALA A 114 -12.13 9.22 9.19
CA ALA A 114 -10.79 9.79 9.31
C ALA A 114 -10.33 10.56 8.06
N ASP A 115 -11.18 10.69 7.03
CA ASP A 115 -10.85 11.29 5.72
C ASP A 115 -9.62 10.65 5.06
N TRP A 116 -9.45 9.35 5.25
CA TRP A 116 -8.38 8.61 4.61
C TRP A 116 -8.70 8.32 3.15
N GLU A 117 -7.70 8.35 2.30
CA GLU A 117 -7.84 7.80 0.95
C GLU A 117 -8.04 6.29 1.03
N ILE A 118 -9.05 5.76 0.34
CA ILE A 118 -9.20 4.32 0.12
C ILE A 118 -8.95 4.06 -1.36
N ALA A 119 -7.74 3.65 -1.71
CA ALA A 119 -7.35 3.22 -3.04
C ALA A 119 -7.60 1.71 -3.21
N SER A 120 -7.73 1.25 -4.44
CA SER A 120 -7.95 -0.18 -4.70
C SER A 120 -6.69 -1.00 -4.47
N HIS A 121 -6.86 -2.18 -3.87
CA HIS A 121 -5.86 -3.25 -3.83
C HIS A 121 -6.38 -4.50 -4.57
N GLY A 122 -7.14 -4.29 -5.64
CA GLY A 122 -7.78 -5.35 -6.41
C GLY A 122 -8.98 -5.99 -5.73
N LEU A 123 -9.51 -7.05 -6.36
CA LEU A 123 -10.67 -7.80 -5.87
C LEU A 123 -10.31 -8.73 -4.71
N ARG A 124 -9.25 -9.48 -4.90
CA ARG A 124 -8.72 -10.53 -4.02
C ARG A 124 -7.20 -10.35 -3.87
N TRP A 125 -6.68 -10.71 -2.71
CA TRP A 125 -5.24 -10.70 -2.46
C TRP A 125 -4.60 -12.03 -2.86
N ILE A 126 -4.57 -12.27 -4.17
CA ILE A 126 -4.01 -13.49 -4.80
C ILE A 126 -2.90 -13.13 -5.78
N ASP A 127 -2.11 -14.11 -6.21
CA ASP A 127 -1.09 -13.93 -7.23
C ASP A 127 -1.73 -13.97 -8.62
N TYR A 128 -1.61 -12.86 -9.36
CA TYR A 128 -2.17 -12.74 -10.70
C TYR A 128 -1.20 -13.16 -11.82
N GLN A 129 0.05 -13.51 -11.51
CA GLN A 129 1.08 -13.82 -12.52
C GLN A 129 0.59 -14.79 -13.61
N ASN A 130 -0.21 -15.77 -13.24
CA ASN A 130 -0.71 -16.81 -14.14
C ASN A 130 -2.24 -16.80 -14.28
N VAL A 131 -2.94 -15.78 -13.80
CA VAL A 131 -4.39 -15.64 -13.96
C VAL A 131 -4.68 -15.31 -15.43
N PRO A 132 -5.67 -15.96 -16.07
CA PRO A 132 -6.07 -15.62 -17.44
C PRO A 132 -6.50 -14.16 -17.54
N GLU A 133 -6.12 -13.49 -18.64
CA GLU A 133 -6.42 -12.07 -18.86
C GLU A 133 -7.91 -11.72 -18.70
N GLU A 134 -8.78 -12.56 -19.25
CA GLU A 134 -10.24 -12.35 -19.17
C GLU A 134 -10.72 -12.36 -17.70
N THR A 135 -10.17 -13.27 -16.88
CA THR A 135 -10.47 -13.36 -15.45
C THR A 135 -9.93 -12.13 -14.72
N GLU A 136 -8.71 -11.71 -15.00
CA GLU A 136 -8.13 -10.52 -14.38
C GLU A 136 -8.92 -9.25 -14.74
N ARG A 137 -9.33 -9.10 -16.00
CA ARG A 137 -10.19 -8.01 -16.46
C ARG A 137 -11.53 -7.99 -15.71
N ALA A 138 -12.15 -9.16 -15.55
CA ALA A 138 -13.39 -9.28 -14.78
C ALA A 138 -13.18 -8.92 -13.31
N HIS A 139 -12.08 -9.35 -12.70
CA HIS A 139 -11.73 -9.01 -11.32
C HIS A 139 -11.48 -7.50 -11.14
N ILE A 140 -10.84 -6.82 -12.09
CA ILE A 140 -10.67 -5.36 -12.04
C ILE A 140 -12.04 -4.66 -12.04
N ALA A 141 -12.93 -5.05 -12.95
CA ALA A 141 -14.28 -4.46 -13.04
C ALA A 141 -15.10 -4.72 -11.76
N GLU A 142 -15.06 -5.96 -11.24
CA GLU A 142 -15.75 -6.32 -9.99
C GLU A 142 -15.14 -5.59 -8.79
N ALA A 143 -13.81 -5.45 -8.72
CA ALA A 143 -13.13 -4.70 -7.67
C ALA A 143 -13.61 -3.25 -7.62
N ILE A 144 -13.72 -2.58 -8.76
CA ILE A 144 -14.20 -1.20 -8.84
C ILE A 144 -15.66 -1.09 -8.40
N ALA A 145 -16.51 -2.00 -8.88
CA ALA A 145 -17.93 -2.01 -8.53
C ALA A 145 -18.14 -2.22 -7.02
N LEU A 146 -17.53 -3.27 -6.46
CA LEU A 146 -17.64 -3.60 -5.04
C LEU A 146 -17.02 -2.52 -4.16
N HIS A 147 -15.83 -2.02 -4.52
CA HIS A 147 -15.20 -0.90 -3.80
C HIS A 147 -16.13 0.31 -3.75
N THR A 148 -16.74 0.67 -4.90
CA THR A 148 -17.67 1.82 -4.98
C THR A 148 -18.91 1.59 -4.10
N GLU A 149 -19.45 0.38 -4.10
CA GLU A 149 -20.60 0.02 -3.27
C GLU A 149 -20.28 0.17 -1.78
N VAL A 150 -19.17 -0.40 -1.31
CA VAL A 150 -18.87 -0.46 0.12
C VAL A 150 -18.28 0.85 0.67
N THR A 151 -17.56 1.63 -0.15
CA THR A 151 -16.95 2.90 0.28
C THR A 151 -17.78 4.11 -0.06
N GLY A 152 -18.72 4.00 -1.01
CA GLY A 152 -19.50 5.12 -1.53
C GLY A 152 -18.81 5.97 -2.59
N ALA A 153 -17.59 5.61 -3.02
CA ALA A 153 -16.82 6.30 -4.04
C ALA A 153 -15.97 5.33 -4.87
N ARG A 154 -15.78 5.65 -6.16
CA ARG A 154 -14.85 4.93 -7.03
C ARG A 154 -13.42 5.10 -6.52
N PRO A 155 -12.57 4.03 -6.53
CA PRO A 155 -11.15 4.19 -6.24
C PRO A 155 -10.46 5.00 -7.35
N LEU A 156 -9.61 5.96 -6.94
CA LEU A 156 -8.84 6.78 -7.88
C LEU A 156 -7.39 6.30 -8.04
N GLY A 157 -6.89 5.52 -7.11
CA GLY A 157 -5.59 4.87 -7.15
C GLY A 157 -5.72 3.36 -7.21
N TRP A 158 -4.73 2.71 -7.80
CA TRP A 158 -4.64 1.25 -7.89
C TRP A 158 -3.29 0.76 -7.39
N TYR A 159 -3.30 -0.34 -6.68
CA TYR A 159 -2.16 -1.17 -6.34
C TYR A 159 -2.60 -2.64 -6.34
N GLN A 160 -1.96 -3.50 -7.12
CA GLN A 160 -2.21 -4.94 -7.12
C GLN A 160 -1.17 -5.67 -6.27
N GLY A 161 0.09 -5.24 -6.34
CA GLY A 161 1.23 -5.81 -5.63
C GLY A 161 1.72 -7.15 -6.16
N ARG A 162 0.80 -8.02 -6.60
CA ARG A 162 1.07 -9.36 -7.16
C ARG A 162 0.53 -9.43 -8.59
N THR A 163 1.05 -8.52 -9.43
CA THR A 163 0.58 -8.24 -10.80
C THR A 163 0.85 -9.36 -11.78
N SER A 164 0.07 -9.39 -12.87
CA SER A 164 0.35 -10.12 -14.09
C SER A 164 1.08 -9.24 -15.12
N PRO A 165 1.57 -9.79 -16.24
CA PRO A 165 2.06 -9.00 -17.37
C PRO A 165 0.98 -8.13 -18.02
N ASN A 166 -0.31 -8.36 -17.75
CA ASN A 166 -1.44 -7.64 -18.33
C ASN A 166 -1.94 -6.48 -17.48
N THR A 167 -1.73 -6.52 -16.14
CA THR A 167 -2.33 -5.61 -15.17
C THR A 167 -2.24 -4.15 -15.61
N ALA A 168 -1.03 -3.63 -15.87
CA ALA A 168 -0.84 -2.22 -16.22
C ALA A 168 -1.61 -1.82 -17.50
N ARG A 169 -1.66 -2.71 -18.51
CA ARG A 169 -2.43 -2.44 -19.74
C ARG A 169 -3.93 -2.44 -19.46
N LEU A 170 -4.42 -3.39 -18.68
CA LEU A 170 -5.84 -3.48 -18.32
C LEU A 170 -6.32 -2.26 -17.55
N LEU A 171 -5.49 -1.70 -16.66
CA LEU A 171 -5.79 -0.48 -15.93
C LEU A 171 -5.86 0.74 -16.86
N VAL A 172 -4.96 0.84 -17.81
CA VAL A 172 -4.97 1.90 -18.84
C VAL A 172 -6.22 1.80 -19.72
N GLU A 173 -6.59 0.60 -20.15
CA GLU A 173 -7.80 0.35 -20.95
C GLU A 173 -9.08 0.67 -20.18
N GLU A 174 -9.10 0.45 -18.88
CA GLU A 174 -10.20 0.82 -17.99
C GLU A 174 -10.31 2.34 -17.83
N GLY A 175 -9.19 3.07 -17.71
CA GLY A 175 -9.06 4.52 -17.92
C GLY A 175 -9.51 5.42 -16.78
N GLY A 176 -9.97 4.89 -15.63
CA GLY A 176 -10.53 5.70 -14.54
C GLY A 176 -9.58 5.97 -13.37
N PHE A 177 -8.34 5.50 -13.41
CA PHE A 177 -7.37 5.68 -12.34
C PHE A 177 -6.50 6.93 -12.55
N VAL A 178 -6.37 7.73 -11.49
CA VAL A 178 -5.50 8.91 -11.46
C VAL A 178 -4.04 8.47 -11.39
N TYR A 179 -3.75 7.40 -10.63
CA TYR A 179 -2.41 6.82 -10.51
C TYR A 179 -2.46 5.30 -10.38
N ASP A 180 -1.38 4.67 -10.79
CA ASP A 180 -1.03 3.28 -10.51
C ASP A 180 0.19 3.25 -9.59
N ALA A 181 0.20 2.36 -8.61
CA ALA A 181 1.26 2.21 -7.61
C ALA A 181 2.10 0.93 -7.82
N ASP A 182 1.81 0.13 -8.84
CA ASP A 182 2.49 -1.15 -9.09
C ASP A 182 3.88 -0.96 -9.72
N SER A 183 4.69 -0.15 -9.05
CA SER A 183 6.10 0.02 -9.37
C SER A 183 6.92 0.29 -8.11
N TYR A 184 8.16 -0.16 -8.13
CA TYR A 184 9.18 0.04 -7.08
C TYR A 184 10.45 0.66 -7.68
N ALA A 185 10.30 1.37 -8.82
CA ALA A 185 11.44 1.70 -9.68
C ALA A 185 12.02 3.09 -9.44
N ASP A 186 11.38 3.93 -8.63
CA ASP A 186 11.83 5.31 -8.41
C ASP A 186 11.35 5.85 -7.04
N ASP A 187 12.01 6.91 -6.57
CA ASP A 187 11.64 7.68 -5.38
C ASP A 187 10.82 8.95 -5.72
N LEU A 188 10.34 9.04 -6.97
CA LEU A 188 9.48 10.09 -7.49
C LEU A 188 8.38 9.52 -8.37
N PRO A 189 7.21 10.19 -8.49
CA PRO A 189 6.23 9.84 -9.49
C PRO A 189 6.81 10.03 -10.91
N TYR A 190 6.35 9.23 -11.85
CA TYR A 190 6.71 9.34 -13.26
C TYR A 190 5.57 8.88 -14.16
N TYR A 191 5.63 9.26 -15.44
CA TYR A 191 4.68 8.76 -16.42
C TYR A 191 5.23 7.54 -17.14
N ALA A 192 4.45 6.46 -17.14
CA ALA A 192 4.72 5.32 -18.00
C ALA A 192 4.57 5.70 -19.50
N ALA A 193 5.12 4.90 -20.38
CA ALA A 193 4.98 5.12 -21.85
C ALA A 193 3.53 5.15 -22.33
N SER A 194 2.59 4.62 -21.57
CA SER A 194 1.14 4.69 -21.82
C SER A 194 0.51 6.04 -21.47
N GLY A 195 1.25 6.94 -20.81
CA GLY A 195 0.72 8.17 -20.23
C GLY A 195 0.10 8.00 -18.83
N GLN A 196 0.05 6.78 -18.30
CA GLN A 196 -0.41 6.55 -16.94
C GLN A 196 0.58 7.11 -15.92
N LEU A 197 0.10 7.90 -14.96
CA LEU A 197 0.92 8.32 -13.85
C LEU A 197 1.21 7.14 -12.92
N ILE A 198 2.48 6.91 -12.65
CA ILE A 198 2.96 5.97 -11.66
C ILE A 198 3.36 6.77 -10.41
N VAL A 199 2.81 6.40 -9.27
CA VAL A 199 3.29 6.85 -7.95
C VAL A 199 3.92 5.62 -7.30
N PRO A 200 5.25 5.45 -7.36
CA PRO A 200 5.90 4.22 -6.91
C PRO A 200 5.61 3.90 -5.45
N TYR A 201 5.62 2.62 -5.14
CA TYR A 201 5.54 2.09 -3.77
C TYR A 201 6.91 1.56 -3.33
N SER A 202 7.07 1.15 -2.07
CA SER A 202 8.32 0.54 -1.61
C SER A 202 8.05 -0.75 -0.84
N LEU A 203 9.01 -1.68 -0.93
CA LEU A 203 8.98 -2.96 -0.20
C LEU A 203 10.07 -3.03 0.87
N ASP A 204 11.01 -2.11 0.88
CA ASP A 204 12.07 -2.00 1.88
C ASP A 204 11.59 -1.25 3.13
N ALA A 205 10.91 -0.10 2.98
CA ALA A 205 10.24 0.62 4.05
C ALA A 205 8.82 0.06 4.34
N ASN A 206 8.72 -1.27 4.42
CA ASN A 206 7.47 -2.00 4.55
C ASN A 206 7.58 -3.03 5.68
N ASP A 207 6.56 -3.11 6.51
CA ASP A 207 6.53 -4.01 7.68
C ASP A 207 6.57 -5.50 7.30
N MET A 208 6.34 -5.83 6.02
CA MET A 208 6.55 -7.20 5.49
C MET A 208 7.94 -7.74 5.82
N LYS A 209 8.94 -6.87 5.95
CA LYS A 209 10.30 -7.25 6.35
C LYS A 209 10.37 -7.83 7.76
N MET A 210 9.38 -7.61 8.61
CA MET A 210 9.32 -8.20 9.95
C MET A 210 8.89 -9.67 9.96
N VAL A 211 8.30 -10.14 8.86
CA VAL A 211 7.85 -11.53 8.68
C VAL A 211 8.52 -12.20 7.48
N ALA A 212 9.60 -11.63 6.99
CA ALA A 212 10.44 -12.21 5.94
C ALA A 212 11.65 -12.95 6.54
N LEU A 213 12.14 -13.98 5.84
CA LEU A 213 13.42 -14.58 6.17
C LEU A 213 14.52 -13.51 6.09
N ASN A 214 15.38 -13.44 7.10
CA ASN A 214 16.43 -12.42 7.23
C ASN A 214 15.91 -10.97 7.26
N GLY A 215 14.67 -10.76 7.70
CA GLY A 215 14.07 -9.45 7.90
C GLY A 215 14.35 -8.86 9.28
N PHE A 216 13.56 -7.88 9.67
CA PHE A 216 13.65 -7.26 10.99
C PHE A 216 13.09 -8.18 12.08
N THR A 217 13.82 -8.38 13.16
CA THR A 217 13.39 -9.19 14.30
C THR A 217 12.73 -8.36 15.40
N GLU A 218 12.99 -7.05 15.43
CA GLU A 218 12.52 -6.12 16.45
C GLU A 218 11.92 -4.85 15.84
N GLY A 219 10.94 -4.24 16.51
CA GLY A 219 10.35 -2.97 16.09
C GLY A 219 11.38 -1.84 15.97
N VAL A 220 12.38 -1.83 16.85
CA VAL A 220 13.45 -0.81 16.83
C VAL A 220 14.31 -0.86 15.56
N GLN A 221 14.51 -2.04 14.98
CA GLN A 221 15.25 -2.16 13.72
C GLN A 221 14.44 -1.53 12.58
N PHE A 222 13.13 -1.78 12.53
CA PHE A 222 12.24 -1.15 11.57
C PHE A 222 12.21 0.36 11.75
N TYR A 223 12.05 0.85 12.99
CA TYR A 223 12.09 2.28 13.28
C TYR A 223 13.37 2.94 12.78
N ARG A 224 14.54 2.37 13.08
CA ARG A 224 15.83 2.90 12.62
C ARG A 224 15.93 2.92 11.10
N TYR A 225 15.53 1.85 10.45
CA TYR A 225 15.52 1.79 8.98
C TYR A 225 14.65 2.88 8.38
N LEU A 226 13.46 3.10 8.94
CA LEU A 226 12.56 4.17 8.48
C LEU A 226 13.16 5.56 8.69
N VAL A 227 13.80 5.80 9.83
CA VAL A 227 14.49 7.09 10.12
C VAL A 227 15.66 7.29 9.15
N ASP A 228 16.52 6.29 8.96
CA ASP A 228 17.66 6.38 8.05
C ASP A 228 17.20 6.66 6.61
N THR A 229 16.15 5.97 6.15
CA THR A 229 15.54 6.20 4.83
C THR A 229 14.98 7.62 4.72
N PHE A 230 14.24 8.07 5.73
CA PHE A 230 13.66 9.41 5.76
C PHE A 230 14.73 10.51 5.70
N GLU A 231 15.76 10.41 6.53
CA GLU A 231 16.81 11.43 6.57
C GLU A 231 17.65 11.45 5.28
N GLN A 232 17.92 10.27 4.68
CA GLN A 232 18.64 10.20 3.41
C GLN A 232 17.84 10.87 2.28
N LEU A 233 16.56 10.52 2.11
CA LEU A 233 15.71 11.11 1.08
C LEU A 233 15.44 12.60 1.31
N ARG A 234 15.35 13.02 2.57
CA ARG A 234 15.21 14.43 2.96
C ARG A 234 16.48 15.23 2.66
N GLU A 235 17.66 14.67 2.88
CA GLU A 235 18.95 15.29 2.52
C GLU A 235 19.08 15.48 1.01
N GLU A 236 18.71 14.47 0.22
CA GLU A 236 18.67 14.56 -1.25
C GLU A 236 17.70 15.65 -1.73
N GLY A 237 16.58 15.82 -1.05
CA GLY A 237 15.55 16.81 -1.34
C GLY A 237 14.66 16.45 -2.53
N GLY A 238 13.41 16.91 -2.47
CA GLY A 238 12.44 16.69 -3.53
C GLY A 238 12.00 15.22 -3.72
N ARG A 239 12.30 14.32 -2.78
CA ARG A 239 11.96 12.90 -2.85
C ARG A 239 10.64 12.60 -2.16
N MET A 240 10.13 11.37 -2.37
CA MET A 240 9.01 10.84 -1.60
C MET A 240 9.39 9.51 -0.94
N MET A 241 8.75 9.22 0.19
CA MET A 241 8.90 7.98 0.94
C MET A 241 7.53 7.33 1.15
N SER A 242 7.39 6.05 0.84
CA SER A 242 6.21 5.25 1.17
C SER A 242 6.51 4.32 2.33
N VAL A 243 5.65 4.30 3.35
CA VAL A 243 5.75 3.39 4.49
C VAL A 243 4.58 2.41 4.43
N GLY A 244 4.88 1.14 4.14
CA GLY A 244 3.88 0.09 4.02
C GLY A 244 3.60 -0.62 5.34
N LEU A 245 2.34 -0.71 5.72
CA LEU A 245 1.90 -1.29 6.99
C LEU A 245 0.75 -2.28 6.76
N HIS A 246 0.70 -3.35 7.56
CA HIS A 246 -0.38 -4.33 7.58
C HIS A 246 -0.93 -4.48 9.00
N GLY A 247 -2.24 -4.56 9.13
CA GLY A 247 -2.90 -4.72 10.44
C GLY A 247 -2.36 -5.93 11.21
N ARG A 248 -2.17 -7.05 10.54
CA ARG A 248 -1.65 -8.30 11.13
C ARG A 248 -0.17 -8.26 11.49
N ILE A 249 0.62 -7.32 10.92
CA ILE A 249 2.08 -7.22 11.13
C ILE A 249 2.40 -6.03 12.04
N ALA A 250 2.43 -4.80 11.52
CA ALA A 250 2.73 -3.61 12.30
C ALA A 250 1.67 -3.30 13.37
N GLY A 251 0.44 -3.78 13.18
CA GLY A 251 -0.61 -3.68 14.19
C GLY A 251 -0.38 -4.54 15.45
N ARG A 252 0.63 -5.40 15.52
CA ARG A 252 1.03 -6.10 16.74
C ARG A 252 1.60 -5.12 17.76
N PRO A 253 1.28 -5.27 19.09
CA PRO A 253 1.63 -4.27 20.11
C PRO A 253 3.11 -3.86 20.12
N GLY A 254 4.01 -4.84 20.07
CA GLY A 254 5.45 -4.58 20.12
C GLY A 254 6.00 -3.91 18.84
N ARG A 255 5.31 -4.04 17.72
CA ARG A 255 5.70 -3.43 16.42
C ARG A 255 5.05 -2.06 16.23
N ALA A 256 3.85 -1.87 16.72
CA ALA A 256 3.11 -0.62 16.59
C ALA A 256 3.81 0.58 17.26
N ILE A 257 4.62 0.33 18.28
CA ILE A 257 5.47 1.35 18.92
C ILE A 257 6.43 1.97 17.89
N ALA A 258 7.04 1.16 17.04
CA ALA A 258 7.95 1.65 15.99
C ALA A 258 7.24 2.58 15.00
N VAL A 259 6.00 2.25 14.64
CA VAL A 259 5.17 3.10 13.77
C VAL A 259 4.86 4.43 14.43
N ALA A 260 4.44 4.42 15.70
CA ALA A 260 4.14 5.64 16.44
C ALA A 260 5.39 6.53 16.57
N GLN A 261 6.52 5.95 16.95
CA GLN A 261 7.79 6.68 17.07
C GLN A 261 8.25 7.29 15.74
N PHE A 262 8.10 6.56 14.63
CA PHE A 262 8.45 7.09 13.33
C PHE A 262 7.50 8.21 12.87
N LEU A 263 6.20 8.07 13.13
CA LEU A 263 5.23 9.14 12.86
C LEU A 263 5.57 10.40 13.65
N ASP A 264 5.91 10.28 14.95
CA ASP A 264 6.36 11.41 15.77
C ASP A 264 7.64 12.05 15.22
N HIS A 265 8.59 11.24 14.72
CA HIS A 265 9.81 11.73 14.09
C HIS A 265 9.51 12.57 12.85
N VAL A 266 8.64 12.09 11.96
CA VAL A 266 8.25 12.82 10.74
C VAL A 266 7.48 14.09 11.08
N LEU A 267 6.56 14.05 12.04
CA LEU A 267 5.80 15.23 12.51
C LEU A 267 6.70 16.29 13.13
N GLY A 268 7.84 15.89 13.70
CA GLY A 268 8.85 16.82 14.22
C GLY A 268 9.67 17.55 13.14
N ALA A 269 9.60 17.12 11.88
CA ALA A 269 10.35 17.71 10.77
C ALA A 269 9.48 18.76 10.05
N ALA A 270 9.84 20.05 10.22
CA ALA A 270 9.05 21.17 9.67
C ALA A 270 9.04 21.22 8.13
N ASP A 271 9.96 20.52 7.46
CA ASP A 271 10.13 20.44 6.02
C ASP A 271 9.73 19.07 5.45
N ALA A 272 8.90 18.31 6.18
CA ALA A 272 8.24 17.11 5.69
C ALA A 272 6.75 17.37 5.39
N TRP A 273 6.29 16.86 4.28
CA TRP A 273 4.87 16.86 3.91
C TRP A 273 4.30 15.45 4.04
N ILE A 274 3.46 15.22 5.05
CA ILE A 274 2.71 13.96 5.16
C ILE A 274 1.48 14.06 4.27
N ALA A 275 1.30 13.15 3.34
CA ALA A 275 0.28 13.22 2.31
C ALA A 275 -0.38 11.86 2.03
N ARG A 276 -1.62 11.88 1.54
CA ARG A 276 -2.21 10.72 0.88
C ARG A 276 -1.56 10.56 -0.50
N ARG A 277 -1.61 9.37 -1.05
CA ARG A 277 -1.04 9.12 -2.38
C ARG A 277 -1.75 9.90 -3.47
N ILE A 278 -3.07 10.08 -3.34
CA ILE A 278 -3.84 10.92 -4.26
C ILE A 278 -3.37 12.38 -4.24
N ASP A 279 -3.01 12.92 -3.07
CA ASP A 279 -2.53 14.29 -2.96
C ASP A 279 -1.19 14.48 -3.70
N ILE A 280 -0.31 13.46 -3.61
CA ILE A 280 0.96 13.42 -4.37
C ILE A 280 0.70 13.31 -5.87
N ALA A 281 -0.20 12.42 -6.28
CA ALA A 281 -0.55 12.23 -7.69
C ALA A 281 -1.13 13.51 -8.31
N GLU A 282 -2.06 14.18 -7.62
CA GLU A 282 -2.66 15.42 -8.08
C GLU A 282 -1.65 16.57 -8.09
N HIS A 283 -0.77 16.64 -7.08
CA HIS A 283 0.32 17.63 -7.07
C HIS A 283 1.25 17.42 -8.27
N TRP A 284 1.70 16.18 -8.51
CA TRP A 284 2.59 15.86 -9.61
C TRP A 284 2.00 16.19 -10.97
N ARG A 285 0.73 15.86 -11.20
CA ARG A 285 0.02 16.19 -12.44
C ARG A 285 -0.08 17.68 -12.71
N ARG A 286 -0.15 18.51 -11.66
CA ARG A 286 -0.16 19.98 -11.80
C ARG A 286 1.20 20.57 -12.08
N THR A 287 2.24 20.06 -11.45
CA THR A 287 3.60 20.62 -11.51
C THR A 287 4.44 20.00 -12.64
N HIS A 288 4.14 18.75 -13.00
CA HIS A 288 4.84 17.98 -14.03
C HIS A 288 3.81 17.32 -14.95
N PRO A 289 3.11 18.07 -15.81
CA PRO A 289 2.15 17.48 -16.75
C PRO A 289 2.85 16.54 -17.76
N ALA A 290 2.11 15.49 -18.24
CA ALA A 290 2.62 14.48 -19.17
C ALA A 290 3.00 15.07 -20.54
#